data_322de1cf8971989c98375bf24ae12251
#
_entry.id   322de1cf8971989c98375bf24ae12251
#
_cell.length_a   1.000
_cell.length_b   1.000
_cell.length_c   1.000
_cell.angle_alpha   90.00
_cell.angle_beta   90.00
_cell.angle_gamma   90.00
#
_symmetry.space_group_name_H-M   'P 1'
#
loop_
_entity.id
_entity.type
_entity.pdbx_description
1 polymer ?
#
loop_
_entity_poly.entity_id
_entity_poly.type
_entity_poly.pdbx_seq_one_letter_code
_entity_poly.pdbx_strand_id
1 'polypeptide(L)'
;MAPGSRLDLGDRVRVVDGGFGSTLEARGADLAAPLWSAQALLDAPDLVAAVHAAFFRAGADVAVTASYQVSVEGFRRAGRTATDAATALRRSVALARTAADEVRAEQGSDGLVAASVGPYGAVLADGSEYHGRYGRSAAELTAFHRERIVVLEDAGPDLLAVETMPTVAEALAVLDALDADGPPAWVSFMAVADGRTAGGDELAAVGPRVAAHPRVAAIGVNCTAEADVAAALEALAPTGLPLVACPNAGGEWDAVGRCWRYAGLGAVDEGVATRWVAQGARLVGGCCGVGPDDIAALAAALD
;
A
#
# COMPACT_ATOMS: atom_id res chain seq x y z
N MET A 1 -20.34 -11.28 0.67
CA MET A 1 -19.47 -12.39 1.17
C MET A 1 -19.80 -12.63 2.63
N ALA A 2 -19.71 -13.86 3.14
CA ALA A 2 -19.97 -14.13 4.56
C ALA A 2 -18.90 -13.44 5.43
N PRO A 3 -19.25 -12.84 6.59
CA PRO A 3 -18.27 -12.27 7.50
C PRO A 3 -17.35 -13.37 7.99
N GLY A 4 -16.02 -13.16 7.87
CA GLY A 4 -14.98 -14.06 8.38
C GLY A 4 -14.26 -14.94 7.35
N SER A 5 -14.50 -14.82 6.03
CA SER A 5 -13.64 -15.50 5.06
C SER A 5 -12.35 -14.69 4.89
N ARG A 6 -11.19 -15.27 5.22
CA ARG A 6 -9.89 -14.80 4.73
C ARG A 6 -10.05 -14.59 3.22
N LEU A 7 -9.46 -13.52 2.68
CA LEU A 7 -9.42 -13.32 1.23
C LEU A 7 -8.86 -14.61 0.62
N ASP A 8 -9.73 -15.34 -0.08
CA ASP A 8 -9.29 -16.56 -0.77
C ASP A 8 -8.54 -16.13 -2.02
N LEU A 9 -7.23 -16.01 -1.88
CA LEU A 9 -6.35 -15.74 -3.00
C LEU A 9 -6.14 -17.01 -3.84
N GLY A 10 -6.48 -18.19 -3.29
CA GLY A 10 -6.19 -19.48 -3.92
C GLY A 10 -4.71 -19.61 -4.28
N ASP A 11 -4.43 -20.36 -5.33
CA ASP A 11 -3.08 -20.44 -5.91
C ASP A 11 -2.82 -19.33 -6.96
N ARG A 12 -3.83 -18.49 -7.24
CA ARG A 12 -3.72 -17.43 -8.24
C ARG A 12 -2.88 -16.27 -7.69
N VAL A 13 -1.89 -15.86 -8.48
CA VAL A 13 -1.18 -14.60 -8.28
C VAL A 13 -2.11 -13.45 -8.67
N ARG A 14 -2.15 -12.41 -7.85
CA ARG A 14 -2.85 -11.15 -8.13
C ARG A 14 -1.83 -10.06 -8.38
N VAL A 15 -2.01 -9.32 -9.46
CA VAL A 15 -1.20 -8.14 -9.74
C VAL A 15 -1.75 -6.96 -8.95
N VAL A 16 -0.92 -6.39 -8.07
CA VAL A 16 -1.19 -5.14 -7.34
C VAL A 16 -0.73 -3.99 -8.23
N ASP A 17 -1.37 -2.83 -8.10
CA ASP A 17 -0.97 -1.62 -8.82
C ASP A 17 0.46 -1.16 -8.46
N GLY A 18 0.85 -0.01 -8.96
CA GLY A 18 2.17 0.58 -8.78
C GLY A 18 2.17 1.84 -7.91
N GLY A 19 3.15 2.71 -8.15
CA GLY A 19 3.35 3.95 -7.43
C GLY A 19 2.28 4.99 -7.77
N PHE A 20 1.21 5.03 -6.97
CA PHE A 20 0.10 5.96 -7.17
C PHE A 20 0.58 7.42 -7.16
N GLY A 21 1.37 7.83 -6.14
CA GLY A 21 1.89 9.20 -6.02
C GLY A 21 2.80 9.58 -7.18
N SER A 22 3.76 8.74 -7.55
CA SER A 22 4.67 9.00 -8.68
C SER A 22 3.93 9.07 -10.02
N THR A 23 2.86 8.30 -10.19
CA THR A 23 2.01 8.36 -11.39
C THR A 23 1.15 9.62 -11.43
N LEU A 24 0.65 10.11 -10.28
CA LEU A 24 -0.02 11.41 -10.17
C LEU A 24 0.93 12.54 -10.56
N GLU A 25 2.14 12.55 -10.02
CA GLU A 25 3.17 13.56 -10.31
C GLU A 25 3.53 13.55 -11.81
N ALA A 26 3.75 12.39 -12.40
CA ALA A 26 4.02 12.24 -13.84
C ALA A 26 2.86 12.77 -14.72
N ARG A 27 1.64 12.82 -14.18
CA ARG A 27 0.46 13.39 -14.85
C ARG A 27 0.19 14.85 -14.47
N GLY A 28 1.14 15.52 -13.80
CA GLY A 28 1.12 16.96 -13.53
C GLY A 28 0.48 17.36 -12.20
N ALA A 29 0.22 16.42 -11.28
CA ALA A 29 -0.21 16.78 -9.94
C ALA A 29 0.95 17.42 -9.16
N ASP A 30 0.66 18.49 -8.42
CA ASP A 30 1.61 19.09 -7.48
C ASP A 30 1.58 18.33 -6.15
N LEU A 31 2.61 17.55 -5.89
CA LEU A 31 2.78 16.82 -4.63
C LEU A 31 3.59 17.59 -3.58
N ALA A 32 4.01 18.85 -3.85
CA ALA A 32 4.68 19.68 -2.86
C ALA A 32 3.71 20.30 -1.82
N ALA A 33 2.39 20.13 -2.02
CA ALA A 33 1.37 20.58 -1.08
C ALA A 33 1.46 19.86 0.28
N PRO A 34 1.03 20.48 1.40
CA PRO A 34 1.13 19.93 2.75
C PRO A 34 0.46 18.57 2.95
N LEU A 35 -0.55 18.23 2.15
CA LEU A 35 -1.26 16.95 2.18
C LEU A 35 -0.80 15.97 1.10
N TRP A 36 0.21 16.33 0.31
CA TRP A 36 0.78 15.43 -0.72
C TRP A 36 -0.30 14.85 -1.65
N SER A 37 -0.26 13.52 -1.88
CA SER A 37 -1.27 12.86 -2.72
C SER A 37 -2.70 12.98 -2.16
N ALA A 38 -2.88 13.15 -0.85
CA ALA A 38 -4.20 13.40 -0.26
C ALA A 38 -4.81 14.74 -0.69
N GLN A 39 -3.99 15.72 -1.12
CA GLN A 39 -4.48 16.96 -1.69
C GLN A 39 -5.23 16.71 -3.01
N ALA A 40 -4.76 15.76 -3.84
CA ALA A 40 -5.41 15.42 -5.10
C ALA A 40 -6.83 14.86 -4.91
N LEU A 41 -7.11 14.19 -3.79
CA LEU A 41 -8.47 13.76 -3.45
C LEU A 41 -9.46 14.92 -3.33
N LEU A 42 -8.96 16.11 -2.98
CA LEU A 42 -9.79 17.31 -2.80
C LEU A 42 -9.88 18.12 -4.10
N ASP A 43 -8.74 18.34 -4.74
CA ASP A 43 -8.59 19.34 -5.80
C ASP A 43 -8.64 18.75 -7.22
N ALA A 44 -8.30 17.46 -7.37
CA ALA A 44 -8.22 16.78 -8.67
C ALA A 44 -8.76 15.33 -8.61
N PRO A 45 -10.01 15.11 -8.15
CA PRO A 45 -10.56 13.76 -8.00
C PRO A 45 -10.63 12.98 -9.31
N ASP A 46 -10.88 13.65 -10.44
CA ASP A 46 -10.91 13.01 -11.76
C ASP A 46 -9.53 12.45 -12.16
N LEU A 47 -8.45 13.15 -11.78
CA LEU A 47 -7.09 12.66 -12.00
C LEU A 47 -6.79 11.43 -11.14
N VAL A 48 -7.26 11.41 -9.88
CA VAL A 48 -7.16 10.24 -8.99
C VAL A 48 -7.84 9.04 -9.61
N ALA A 49 -9.09 9.18 -10.09
CA ALA A 49 -9.82 8.11 -10.77
C ALA A 49 -9.10 7.65 -12.05
N ALA A 50 -8.58 8.58 -12.85
CA ALA A 50 -7.85 8.27 -14.08
C ALA A 50 -6.54 7.51 -13.83
N VAL A 51 -5.86 7.74 -12.69
CA VAL A 51 -4.67 6.97 -12.31
C VAL A 51 -5.05 5.53 -11.94
N HIS A 52 -6.08 5.32 -11.09
CA HIS A 52 -6.56 3.97 -10.78
C HIS A 52 -7.02 3.21 -12.02
N ALA A 53 -7.79 3.87 -12.92
CA ALA A 53 -8.23 3.26 -14.17
C ALA A 53 -7.05 2.86 -15.07
N ALA A 54 -5.97 3.65 -15.10
CA ALA A 54 -4.77 3.32 -15.86
C ALA A 54 -4.09 2.05 -15.34
N PHE A 55 -3.98 1.86 -14.02
CA PHE A 55 -3.43 0.64 -13.44
C PHE A 55 -4.32 -0.59 -13.70
N PHE A 56 -5.64 -0.46 -13.56
CA PHE A 56 -6.55 -1.56 -13.90
C PHE A 56 -6.47 -1.93 -15.39
N ARG A 57 -6.42 -0.94 -16.30
CA ARG A 57 -6.23 -1.19 -17.73
C ARG A 57 -4.89 -1.85 -18.05
N ALA A 58 -3.88 -1.59 -17.23
CA ALA A 58 -2.57 -2.24 -17.32
C ALA A 58 -2.56 -3.68 -16.78
N GLY A 59 -3.69 -4.19 -16.28
CA GLY A 59 -3.78 -5.56 -15.78
C GLY A 59 -3.66 -5.72 -14.28
N ALA A 60 -3.68 -4.63 -13.49
CA ALA A 60 -3.75 -4.75 -12.04
C ALA A 60 -5.08 -5.40 -11.62
N ASP A 61 -5.02 -6.44 -10.78
CA ASP A 61 -6.17 -7.03 -10.11
C ASP A 61 -6.61 -6.24 -8.87
N VAL A 62 -5.68 -5.50 -8.25
CA VAL A 62 -5.89 -4.78 -6.99
C VAL A 62 -5.35 -3.37 -7.11
N ALA A 63 -6.18 -2.38 -6.83
CA ALA A 63 -5.74 -0.98 -6.67
C ALA A 63 -5.69 -0.58 -5.21
N VAL A 64 -4.58 0.02 -4.80
CA VAL A 64 -4.37 0.61 -3.46
C VAL A 64 -4.84 2.06 -3.47
N THR A 65 -5.76 2.42 -2.58
CA THR A 65 -6.40 3.75 -2.60
C THR A 65 -5.46 4.89 -2.22
N ALA A 66 -5.76 6.12 -2.66
CA ALA A 66 -5.01 7.34 -2.35
C ALA A 66 -5.12 7.80 -0.88
N SER A 67 -5.43 6.91 0.06
CA SER A 67 -5.65 7.24 1.48
C SER A 67 -4.42 7.15 2.37
N TYR A 68 -3.26 6.78 1.83
CA TYR A 68 -2.00 6.51 2.56
C TYR A 68 -1.68 7.53 3.65
N GLN A 69 -1.75 8.84 3.35
CA GLN A 69 -1.43 9.93 4.26
C GLN A 69 -2.66 10.60 4.88
N VAL A 70 -3.87 10.19 4.48
CA VAL A 70 -5.08 10.85 4.97
C VAL A 70 -5.30 10.54 6.46
N SER A 71 -5.34 11.58 7.28
CA SER A 71 -5.61 11.48 8.71
C SER A 71 -6.21 12.76 9.24
N VAL A 72 -6.95 12.68 10.36
CA VAL A 72 -7.50 13.85 11.03
C VAL A 72 -6.38 14.79 11.51
N GLU A 73 -5.29 14.23 12.05
CA GLU A 73 -4.14 15.02 12.50
C GLU A 73 -3.46 15.76 11.34
N GLY A 74 -3.18 15.09 10.22
CA GLY A 74 -2.56 15.72 9.05
C GLY A 74 -3.43 16.82 8.46
N PHE A 75 -4.74 16.60 8.36
CA PHE A 75 -5.69 17.59 7.87
C PHE A 75 -5.78 18.80 8.79
N ARG A 76 -5.80 18.62 10.13
CA ARG A 76 -5.78 19.73 11.09
C ARG A 76 -4.50 20.55 10.98
N ARG A 77 -3.33 19.92 10.80
CA ARG A 77 -2.05 20.62 10.56
C ARG A 77 -2.09 21.46 9.28
N ALA A 78 -2.80 21.00 8.25
CA ALA A 78 -3.03 21.73 7.00
C ALA A 78 -4.19 22.76 7.09
N GLY A 79 -4.72 23.05 8.28
CA GLY A 79 -5.82 24.02 8.49
C GLY A 79 -7.20 23.52 8.05
N ARG A 80 -7.37 22.21 7.90
CA ARG A 80 -8.62 21.55 7.50
C ARG A 80 -9.33 20.90 8.69
N THR A 81 -10.55 20.45 8.48
CA THR A 81 -11.38 19.84 9.54
C THR A 81 -11.27 18.32 9.56
N ALA A 82 -11.71 17.69 10.66
CA ALA A 82 -11.86 16.24 10.72
C ALA A 82 -12.89 15.72 9.70
N THR A 83 -13.92 16.51 9.40
CA THR A 83 -14.92 16.17 8.37
C THR A 83 -14.30 16.13 6.98
N ASP A 84 -13.36 17.04 6.67
CA ASP A 84 -12.63 17.02 5.39
C ASP A 84 -11.78 15.75 5.28
N ALA A 85 -11.10 15.33 6.36
CA ALA A 85 -10.34 14.09 6.40
C ALA A 85 -11.25 12.87 6.17
N ALA A 86 -12.38 12.78 6.86
CA ALA A 86 -13.35 11.70 6.67
C ALA A 86 -13.92 11.68 5.23
N THR A 87 -14.15 12.85 4.64
CA THR A 87 -14.61 12.97 3.25
C THR A 87 -13.52 12.48 2.28
N ALA A 88 -12.26 12.85 2.51
CA ALA A 88 -11.14 12.38 1.69
C ALA A 88 -10.96 10.86 1.77
N LEU A 89 -11.05 10.27 2.98
CA LEU A 89 -10.99 8.81 3.17
C LEU A 89 -12.08 8.08 2.38
N ARG A 90 -13.34 8.48 2.51
CA ARG A 90 -14.45 7.87 1.75
C ARG A 90 -14.29 8.07 0.24
N ARG A 91 -13.86 9.25 -0.17
CA ARG A 91 -13.63 9.57 -1.59
C ARG A 91 -12.52 8.71 -2.18
N SER A 92 -11.45 8.40 -1.43
CA SER A 92 -10.36 7.57 -1.94
C SER A 92 -10.85 6.18 -2.34
N VAL A 93 -11.70 5.55 -1.53
CA VAL A 93 -12.32 4.25 -1.85
C VAL A 93 -13.29 4.37 -3.02
N ALA A 94 -14.16 5.40 -3.01
CA ALA A 94 -15.15 5.60 -4.06
C ALA A 94 -14.52 5.81 -5.44
N LEU A 95 -13.43 6.58 -5.54
CA LEU A 95 -12.74 6.83 -6.82
C LEU A 95 -12.06 5.57 -7.37
N ALA A 96 -11.42 4.78 -6.51
CA ALA A 96 -10.85 3.49 -6.92
C ALA A 96 -11.94 2.51 -7.36
N ARG A 97 -13.10 2.48 -6.67
CA ARG A 97 -14.25 1.66 -7.06
C ARG A 97 -14.84 2.10 -8.40
N THR A 98 -15.00 3.40 -8.62
CA THR A 98 -15.46 3.94 -9.91
C THR A 98 -14.53 3.51 -11.05
N ALA A 99 -13.22 3.57 -10.85
CA ALA A 99 -12.23 3.14 -11.83
C ALA A 99 -12.32 1.61 -12.10
N ALA A 100 -12.49 0.81 -11.05
CA ALA A 100 -12.68 -0.64 -11.19
C ALA A 100 -13.94 -0.98 -11.99
N ASP A 101 -15.07 -0.32 -11.71
CA ASP A 101 -16.34 -0.55 -12.40
C ASP A 101 -16.27 -0.09 -13.88
N GLU A 102 -15.58 1.02 -14.18
CA GLU A 102 -15.34 1.50 -15.53
C GLU A 102 -14.55 0.47 -16.34
N VAL A 103 -13.40 0.01 -15.82
CA VAL A 103 -12.54 -0.95 -16.53
C VAL A 103 -13.20 -2.32 -16.62
N ARG A 104 -13.98 -2.72 -15.63
CA ARG A 104 -14.80 -3.93 -15.71
C ARG A 104 -15.80 -3.87 -16.87
N ALA A 105 -16.45 -2.73 -17.08
CA ALA A 105 -17.38 -2.55 -18.21
C ALA A 105 -16.65 -2.59 -19.57
N GLU A 106 -15.39 -2.14 -19.63
CA GLU A 106 -14.57 -2.13 -20.84
C GLU A 106 -13.94 -3.49 -21.16
N GLN A 107 -13.38 -4.18 -20.15
CA GLN A 107 -12.50 -5.35 -20.32
C GLN A 107 -13.05 -6.63 -19.69
N GLY A 108 -14.09 -6.55 -18.87
CA GLY A 108 -14.67 -7.70 -18.16
C GLY A 108 -13.85 -8.19 -16.97
N SER A 109 -12.82 -7.45 -16.55
CA SER A 109 -11.95 -7.80 -15.40
C SER A 109 -12.53 -7.28 -14.09
N ASP A 110 -12.60 -8.14 -13.05
CA ASP A 110 -13.02 -7.72 -11.71
C ASP A 110 -11.82 -7.14 -10.94
N GLY A 111 -11.84 -5.82 -10.69
CA GLY A 111 -10.85 -5.13 -9.88
C GLY A 111 -11.21 -5.10 -8.40
N LEU A 112 -10.24 -5.38 -7.52
CA LEU A 112 -10.37 -5.24 -6.07
C LEU A 112 -9.84 -3.89 -5.61
N VAL A 113 -10.46 -3.33 -4.57
CA VAL A 113 -10.07 -2.05 -3.96
C VAL A 113 -9.52 -2.30 -2.57
N ALA A 114 -8.22 -2.03 -2.38
CA ALA A 114 -7.52 -2.12 -1.11
C ALA A 114 -7.38 -0.72 -0.47
N ALA A 115 -8.03 -0.49 0.67
CA ALA A 115 -7.91 0.79 1.34
C ALA A 115 -6.55 0.92 2.04
N SER A 116 -5.77 1.91 1.61
CA SER A 116 -4.42 2.17 2.13
C SER A 116 -4.44 2.72 3.55
N VAL A 117 -3.64 2.09 4.41
CA VAL A 117 -3.34 2.50 5.78
C VAL A 117 -1.83 2.61 5.94
N GLY A 118 -1.25 3.77 5.63
CA GLY A 118 0.18 4.04 5.78
C GLY A 118 0.59 4.31 7.24
N PRO A 119 1.89 4.40 7.59
CA PRO A 119 2.37 4.62 8.94
C PRO A 119 2.11 6.06 9.42
N TYR A 120 2.21 6.27 10.73
CA TYR A 120 2.11 7.59 11.35
C TYR A 120 3.15 8.57 10.79
N GLY A 121 4.37 8.09 10.52
CA GLY A 121 5.46 8.88 9.95
C GLY A 121 5.10 9.56 8.63
N ALA A 122 4.26 8.94 7.81
CA ALA A 122 3.82 9.51 6.53
C ALA A 122 3.05 10.83 6.71
N VAL A 123 2.39 11.03 7.85
CA VAL A 123 1.66 12.26 8.19
C VAL A 123 2.60 13.38 8.64
N LEU A 124 3.78 13.03 9.15
CA LEU A 124 4.80 13.99 9.59
C LEU A 124 5.52 14.63 8.40
N ALA A 125 5.62 13.92 7.28
CA ALA A 125 6.30 14.34 6.06
C ALA A 125 7.77 14.77 6.29
N ASP A 126 8.44 14.13 7.26
CA ASP A 126 9.82 14.40 7.67
C ASP A 126 10.77 13.20 7.43
N GLY A 127 10.27 12.17 6.73
CA GLY A 127 11.00 10.94 6.46
C GLY A 127 10.96 9.93 7.60
N SER A 128 10.21 10.20 8.67
CA SER A 128 10.12 9.30 9.82
C SER A 128 9.37 8.00 9.50
N GLU A 129 8.57 7.93 8.43
CA GLU A 129 8.00 6.71 7.88
C GLU A 129 9.06 5.66 7.51
N TYR A 130 10.29 6.09 7.23
CA TYR A 130 11.39 5.20 6.85
C TYR A 130 12.19 4.65 8.05
N HIS A 131 11.82 4.98 9.29
CA HIS A 131 12.52 4.45 10.48
C HIS A 131 11.64 4.26 11.73
N GLY A 132 10.41 4.76 11.75
CA GLY A 132 9.44 4.54 12.83
C GLY A 132 9.74 5.23 14.17
N ARG A 133 10.67 6.20 14.21
CA ARG A 133 11.10 6.86 15.45
C ARG A 133 10.39 8.19 15.65
N TYR A 134 9.10 8.16 15.97
CA TYR A 134 8.28 9.37 16.19
C TYR A 134 7.84 9.56 17.63
N GLY A 135 8.38 8.80 18.59
CA GLY A 135 8.15 9.00 20.02
C GLY A 135 6.69 8.82 20.45
N ARG A 136 5.91 8.00 19.72
CA ARG A 136 4.53 7.69 20.06
C ARG A 136 4.44 6.35 20.78
N SER A 137 3.58 6.27 21.77
CA SER A 137 3.22 5.02 22.42
C SER A 137 2.31 4.16 21.52
N ALA A 138 2.25 2.86 21.79
CA ALA A 138 1.34 1.95 21.08
C ALA A 138 -0.12 2.41 21.18
N ALA A 139 -0.56 2.88 22.36
CA ALA A 139 -1.92 3.37 22.56
C ALA A 139 -2.23 4.63 21.72
N GLU A 140 -1.27 5.56 21.58
CA GLU A 140 -1.44 6.74 20.72
C GLU A 140 -1.51 6.33 19.23
N LEU A 141 -0.66 5.38 18.80
CA LEU A 141 -0.70 4.85 17.43
C LEU A 141 -2.02 4.13 17.16
N THR A 142 -2.49 3.27 18.08
CA THR A 142 -3.78 2.59 17.95
C THR A 142 -4.93 3.60 17.82
N ALA A 143 -4.96 4.63 18.64
CA ALA A 143 -5.98 5.67 18.57
C ALA A 143 -5.94 6.43 17.23
N PHE A 144 -4.73 6.81 16.79
CA PHE A 144 -4.52 7.47 15.49
C PHE A 144 -5.02 6.63 14.32
N HIS A 145 -4.68 5.34 14.30
CA HIS A 145 -5.09 4.45 13.21
C HIS A 145 -6.58 4.15 13.24
N ARG A 146 -7.19 3.98 14.43
CA ARG A 146 -8.62 3.70 14.58
C ARG A 146 -9.48 4.79 13.96
N GLU A 147 -9.13 6.08 14.15
CA GLU A 147 -9.91 7.20 13.59
C GLU A 147 -10.11 7.09 12.08
N ARG A 148 -9.08 6.67 11.34
CA ARG A 148 -9.16 6.56 9.88
C ARG A 148 -9.68 5.19 9.40
N ILE A 149 -9.34 4.11 10.11
CA ILE A 149 -9.76 2.75 9.75
C ILE A 149 -11.29 2.63 9.76
N VAL A 150 -11.96 3.11 10.82
CA VAL A 150 -13.42 3.09 10.90
C VAL A 150 -14.08 3.75 9.69
N VAL A 151 -13.53 4.87 9.22
CA VAL A 151 -14.06 5.58 8.05
C VAL A 151 -13.78 4.83 6.76
N LEU A 152 -12.60 4.22 6.63
CA LEU A 152 -12.24 3.42 5.46
C LEU A 152 -13.10 2.16 5.35
N GLU A 153 -13.30 1.45 6.46
CA GLU A 153 -14.14 0.24 6.48
C GLU A 153 -15.60 0.55 6.14
N ASP A 154 -16.16 1.66 6.69
CA ASP A 154 -17.48 2.16 6.36
C ASP A 154 -17.66 2.52 4.87
N ALA A 155 -16.56 2.88 4.20
CA ALA A 155 -16.55 3.16 2.76
C ALA A 155 -16.61 1.90 1.88
N GLY A 156 -16.49 0.70 2.44
CA GLY A 156 -16.69 -0.58 1.77
C GLY A 156 -15.58 -1.02 0.80
N PRO A 157 -14.29 -0.97 1.20
CA PRO A 157 -13.23 -1.59 0.42
C PRO A 157 -13.32 -3.12 0.46
N ASP A 158 -12.69 -3.81 -0.49
CA ASP A 158 -12.62 -5.27 -0.48
C ASP A 158 -11.63 -5.79 0.58
N LEU A 159 -10.58 -4.99 0.87
CA LEU A 159 -9.55 -5.30 1.86
C LEU A 159 -8.85 -4.02 2.34
N LEU A 160 -8.06 -4.14 3.41
CA LEU A 160 -7.16 -3.09 3.87
C LEU A 160 -5.72 -3.40 3.44
N ALA A 161 -5.02 -2.40 2.96
CA ALA A 161 -3.57 -2.42 2.72
C ALA A 161 -2.88 -1.71 3.89
N VAL A 162 -2.51 -2.45 4.93
CA VAL A 162 -1.66 -1.94 6.02
C VAL A 162 -0.23 -1.98 5.52
N GLU A 163 0.24 -0.85 4.98
CA GLU A 163 1.44 -0.83 4.15
C GLU A 163 2.55 0.08 4.65
N THR A 164 3.78 -0.20 4.20
CA THR A 164 4.99 0.58 4.51
C THR A 164 5.27 0.67 6.00
N MET A 165 4.92 -0.36 6.76
CA MET A 165 5.12 -0.37 8.21
C MET A 165 6.62 -0.41 8.52
N PRO A 166 7.19 0.63 9.16
CA PRO A 166 8.61 0.67 9.47
C PRO A 166 8.98 -0.18 10.67
N THR A 167 8.01 -0.47 11.55
CA THR A 167 8.21 -1.24 12.77
C THR A 167 7.05 -2.20 13.01
N VAL A 168 7.35 -3.30 13.71
CA VAL A 168 6.32 -4.24 14.17
C VAL A 168 5.41 -3.59 15.22
N ALA A 169 5.94 -2.69 16.03
CA ALA A 169 5.16 -2.01 17.07
C ALA A 169 3.99 -1.23 16.45
N GLU A 170 4.22 -0.53 15.35
CA GLU A 170 3.14 0.18 14.66
C GLU A 170 2.21 -0.77 13.91
N ALA A 171 2.73 -1.79 13.23
CA ALA A 171 1.88 -2.79 12.59
C ALA A 171 0.90 -3.43 13.59
N LEU A 172 1.37 -3.80 14.79
CA LEU A 172 0.51 -4.32 15.85
C LEU A 172 -0.50 -3.26 16.36
N ALA A 173 -0.10 -2.00 16.48
CA ALA A 173 -1.01 -0.93 16.87
C ALA A 173 -2.13 -0.71 15.83
N VAL A 174 -1.83 -0.88 14.53
CA VAL A 174 -2.86 -0.90 13.47
C VAL A 174 -3.79 -2.09 13.66
N LEU A 175 -3.25 -3.28 13.89
CA LEU A 175 -4.07 -4.49 14.10
C LEU A 175 -4.96 -4.38 15.35
N ASP A 176 -4.46 -3.79 16.44
CA ASP A 176 -5.23 -3.50 17.66
C ASP A 176 -6.33 -2.44 17.42
N ALA A 177 -6.22 -1.66 16.34
CA ALA A 177 -7.24 -0.70 15.91
C ALA A 177 -8.36 -1.33 15.08
N LEU A 178 -8.19 -2.54 14.57
CA LEU A 178 -9.20 -3.25 13.78
C LEU A 178 -10.28 -3.84 14.67
N ASP A 179 -11.53 -3.70 14.29
CA ASP A 179 -12.62 -4.45 14.92
C ASP A 179 -12.62 -5.91 14.43
N ALA A 180 -13.27 -6.81 15.19
CA ALA A 180 -13.29 -8.24 14.86
C ALA A 180 -13.93 -8.53 13.49
N ASP A 181 -14.97 -7.77 13.16
CA ASP A 181 -15.76 -7.91 11.94
C ASP A 181 -15.41 -6.79 10.96
N GLY A 182 -14.72 -7.11 9.90
CA GLY A 182 -14.34 -6.14 8.88
C GLY A 182 -13.66 -6.82 7.68
N PRO A 183 -13.27 -6.07 6.65
CA PRO A 183 -12.58 -6.63 5.50
C PRO A 183 -11.24 -7.24 5.91
N PRO A 184 -10.76 -8.27 5.19
CA PRO A 184 -9.42 -8.82 5.41
C PRO A 184 -8.36 -7.73 5.18
N ALA A 185 -7.16 -7.94 5.74
CA ALA A 185 -6.04 -7.04 5.55
C ALA A 185 -4.80 -7.79 5.09
N TRP A 186 -3.97 -7.17 4.28
CA TRP A 186 -2.56 -7.53 4.26
C TRP A 186 -1.75 -6.58 5.12
N VAL A 187 -0.61 -7.06 5.60
CA VAL A 187 0.37 -6.22 6.29
C VAL A 187 1.68 -6.29 5.52
N SER A 188 2.18 -5.15 5.06
CA SER A 188 3.48 -5.07 4.40
C SER A 188 4.42 -4.10 5.12
N PHE A 189 5.66 -4.54 5.27
CA PHE A 189 6.72 -3.79 5.91
C PHE A 189 7.60 -3.10 4.87
N MET A 190 8.14 -1.95 5.24
CA MET A 190 9.32 -1.44 4.57
C MET A 190 10.51 -2.25 5.09
N ALA A 191 11.08 -3.08 4.22
CA ALA A 191 12.23 -3.91 4.54
C ALA A 191 13.54 -3.27 4.08
N VAL A 192 14.60 -3.62 4.77
CA VAL A 192 15.99 -3.32 4.43
C VAL A 192 16.77 -4.62 4.39
N ALA A 193 18.07 -4.54 4.09
CA ALA A 193 18.94 -5.71 4.03
C ALA A 193 18.79 -6.65 5.25
N ASP A 194 19.11 -7.92 5.03
CA ASP A 194 19.13 -8.98 6.06
C ASP A 194 17.75 -9.33 6.66
N GLY A 195 16.65 -9.11 5.93
CA GLY A 195 15.31 -9.49 6.37
C GLY A 195 14.85 -8.74 7.62
N ARG A 196 15.18 -7.46 7.71
CA ARG A 196 14.76 -6.55 8.79
C ARG A 196 13.80 -5.50 8.29
N THR A 197 12.94 -4.99 9.17
CA THR A 197 12.18 -3.77 8.91
C THR A 197 13.12 -2.55 8.93
N ALA A 198 12.69 -1.44 8.34
CA ALA A 198 13.43 -0.18 8.38
C ALA A 198 13.69 0.33 9.82
N GLY A 199 12.84 -0.05 10.78
CA GLY A 199 13.03 0.23 12.21
C GLY A 199 13.96 -0.73 12.93
N GLY A 200 14.43 -1.82 12.24
CA GLY A 200 15.40 -2.78 12.74
C GLY A 200 14.83 -4.08 13.31
N ASP A 201 13.52 -4.30 13.26
CA ASP A 201 12.90 -5.54 13.72
C ASP A 201 13.24 -6.70 12.76
N GLU A 202 13.50 -7.88 13.28
CA GLU A 202 13.72 -9.09 12.48
C GLU A 202 12.39 -9.64 11.97
N LEU A 203 12.16 -9.66 10.65
CA LEU A 203 10.92 -10.11 10.04
C LEU A 203 10.56 -11.57 10.41
N ALA A 204 11.55 -12.46 10.50
CA ALA A 204 11.33 -13.83 10.93
C ALA A 204 10.80 -13.96 12.37
N ALA A 205 11.20 -13.05 13.26
CA ALA A 205 10.73 -13.04 14.64
C ALA A 205 9.35 -12.38 14.80
N VAL A 206 9.02 -11.39 13.98
CA VAL A 206 7.81 -10.60 14.13
C VAL A 206 6.66 -11.07 13.24
N GLY A 207 6.98 -11.68 12.09
CA GLY A 207 5.99 -12.18 11.13
C GLY A 207 4.91 -13.07 11.78
N PRO A 208 5.26 -14.07 12.60
CA PRO A 208 4.27 -14.93 13.27
C PRO A 208 3.30 -14.16 14.20
N ARG A 209 3.76 -13.07 14.83
CA ARG A 209 2.91 -12.23 15.72
C ARG A 209 1.86 -11.47 14.91
N VAL A 210 2.24 -10.95 13.75
CA VAL A 210 1.33 -10.25 12.83
C VAL A 210 0.37 -11.25 12.19
N ALA A 211 0.88 -12.39 11.73
CA ALA A 211 0.10 -13.44 11.08
C ALA A 211 -0.94 -14.10 12.00
N ALA A 212 -0.76 -14.02 13.32
CA ALA A 212 -1.71 -14.54 14.31
C ALA A 212 -3.04 -13.75 14.36
N HIS A 213 -3.07 -12.51 13.85
CA HIS A 213 -4.31 -11.72 13.85
C HIS A 213 -5.31 -12.29 12.83
N PRO A 214 -6.59 -12.53 13.20
CA PRO A 214 -7.55 -13.27 12.38
C PRO A 214 -7.90 -12.59 11.04
N ARG A 215 -7.76 -11.27 10.97
CA ARG A 215 -8.05 -10.51 9.74
C ARG A 215 -6.83 -10.41 8.80
N VAL A 216 -5.63 -10.82 9.21
CA VAL A 216 -4.46 -10.81 8.34
C VAL A 216 -4.55 -11.98 7.35
N ALA A 217 -4.75 -11.64 6.08
CA ALA A 217 -4.89 -12.58 4.99
C ALA A 217 -3.60 -12.76 4.18
N ALA A 218 -2.69 -11.77 4.22
CA ALA A 218 -1.38 -11.83 3.58
C ALA A 218 -0.37 -10.96 4.34
N ILE A 219 0.92 -11.26 4.19
CA ILE A 219 2.01 -10.52 4.82
C ILE A 219 3.16 -10.35 3.82
N GLY A 220 3.91 -9.26 3.88
CA GLY A 220 5.03 -9.08 2.94
C GLY A 220 5.74 -7.76 3.08
N VAL A 221 6.20 -7.25 1.94
CA VAL A 221 6.97 -6.01 1.87
C VAL A 221 6.51 -5.11 0.73
N ASN A 222 6.60 -3.80 0.97
CA ASN A 222 6.44 -2.77 -0.06
C ASN A 222 7.39 -1.60 0.22
N CYS A 223 7.53 -0.69 -0.72
CA CYS A 223 8.42 0.47 -0.61
C CYS A 223 9.87 0.07 -0.25
N THR A 224 10.28 -1.11 -0.69
CA THR A 224 11.53 -1.81 -0.40
C THR A 224 12.38 -1.85 -1.67
N ALA A 225 13.70 -1.80 -1.56
CA ALA A 225 14.57 -2.03 -2.71
C ALA A 225 14.38 -3.45 -3.25
N GLU A 226 14.33 -3.62 -4.57
CA GLU A 226 14.14 -4.93 -5.20
C GLU A 226 15.09 -6.01 -4.67
N ALA A 227 16.36 -5.63 -4.47
CA ALA A 227 17.39 -6.55 -3.96
C ALA A 227 17.10 -7.12 -2.56
N ASP A 228 16.31 -6.42 -1.74
CA ASP A 228 16.00 -6.80 -0.36
C ASP A 228 14.70 -7.65 -0.27
N VAL A 229 13.88 -7.68 -1.33
CA VAL A 229 12.59 -8.38 -1.33
C VAL A 229 12.76 -9.87 -1.07
N ALA A 230 13.65 -10.54 -1.78
CA ALA A 230 13.80 -11.99 -1.68
C ALA A 230 14.14 -12.46 -0.26
N ALA A 231 15.06 -11.77 0.43
CA ALA A 231 15.44 -12.07 1.81
C ALA A 231 14.27 -11.83 2.79
N ALA A 232 13.50 -10.77 2.56
CA ALA A 232 12.33 -10.46 3.37
C ALA A 232 11.20 -11.51 3.19
N LEU A 233 10.94 -11.95 1.96
CA LEU A 233 9.98 -13.02 1.69
C LEU A 233 10.40 -14.34 2.33
N GLU A 234 11.69 -14.72 2.25
CA GLU A 234 12.23 -15.89 2.91
C GLU A 234 12.02 -15.84 4.44
N ALA A 235 12.25 -14.68 5.04
CA ALA A 235 12.02 -14.47 6.47
C ALA A 235 10.54 -14.59 6.88
N LEU A 236 9.61 -14.22 6.00
CA LEU A 236 8.16 -14.24 6.25
C LEU A 236 7.48 -15.55 5.82
N ALA A 237 8.08 -16.34 4.93
CA ALA A 237 7.51 -17.60 4.43
C ALA A 237 7.06 -18.57 5.54
N PRO A 238 7.76 -18.70 6.71
CA PRO A 238 7.32 -19.57 7.80
C PRO A 238 5.98 -19.19 8.44
N THR A 239 5.43 -18.00 8.15
CA THR A 239 4.07 -17.63 8.59
C THR A 239 2.97 -18.46 7.94
N GLY A 240 3.24 -19.08 6.79
CA GLY A 240 2.28 -19.85 6.00
C GLY A 240 1.20 -19.02 5.34
N LEU A 241 1.28 -17.68 5.39
CA LEU A 241 0.36 -16.77 4.70
C LEU A 241 0.84 -16.52 3.26
N PRO A 242 -0.07 -16.18 2.34
CA PRO A 242 0.27 -15.57 1.06
C PRO A 242 1.20 -14.36 1.26
N LEU A 243 2.24 -14.24 0.43
CA LEU A 243 3.21 -13.16 0.56
C LEU A 243 2.90 -12.00 -0.39
N VAL A 244 3.30 -10.79 0.01
CA VAL A 244 3.16 -9.54 -0.75
C VAL A 244 4.55 -9.06 -1.16
N ALA A 245 4.75 -8.72 -2.44
CA ALA A 245 5.99 -8.18 -2.99
C ALA A 245 5.69 -6.96 -3.89
N CYS A 246 5.89 -5.75 -3.36
CA CYS A 246 5.68 -4.50 -4.07
C CYS A 246 6.90 -3.57 -3.91
N PRO A 247 8.01 -3.82 -4.62
CA PRO A 247 9.22 -3.02 -4.51
C PRO A 247 9.09 -1.64 -5.13
N ASN A 248 10.06 -0.77 -4.82
CA ASN A 248 10.28 0.47 -5.55
C ASN A 248 10.99 0.20 -6.89
N ALA A 249 10.76 1.09 -7.87
CA ALA A 249 11.44 1.05 -9.17
C ALA A 249 12.95 1.30 -9.11
N GLY A 250 13.50 1.54 -7.92
CA GLY A 250 14.83 2.10 -7.79
C GLY A 250 14.87 3.57 -8.22
N GLY A 251 15.93 4.27 -7.88
CA GLY A 251 16.06 5.68 -8.26
C GLY A 251 17.06 6.41 -7.39
N GLU A 252 17.40 7.62 -7.82
CA GLU A 252 18.26 8.54 -7.09
C GLU A 252 17.47 9.79 -6.71
N TRP A 253 17.67 10.26 -5.49
CA TRP A 253 17.12 11.54 -5.07
C TRP A 253 17.90 12.69 -5.70
N ASP A 254 17.27 13.46 -6.58
CA ASP A 254 17.82 14.71 -7.09
C ASP A 254 17.61 15.82 -6.04
N ALA A 255 18.67 16.10 -5.27
CA ALA A 255 18.63 17.12 -4.23
C ALA A 255 18.46 18.55 -4.79
N VAL A 256 18.80 18.80 -6.05
CA VAL A 256 18.64 20.09 -6.71
C VAL A 256 17.21 20.27 -7.21
N GLY A 257 16.69 19.27 -7.90
CA GLY A 257 15.31 19.24 -8.39
C GLY A 257 14.28 18.92 -7.31
N ARG A 258 14.71 18.47 -6.12
CA ARG A 258 13.87 18.01 -5.01
C ARG A 258 12.81 16.98 -5.46
N CYS A 259 13.23 16.07 -6.31
CA CYS A 259 12.40 15.01 -6.85
C CYS A 259 13.17 13.70 -6.92
N TRP A 260 12.46 12.59 -6.93
CA TRP A 260 13.04 11.29 -7.25
C TRP A 260 13.19 11.15 -8.76
N ARG A 261 14.39 10.76 -9.20
CA ARG A 261 14.62 10.28 -10.57
C ARG A 261 14.56 8.76 -10.53
N TYR A 262 13.42 8.23 -10.89
CA TYR A 262 13.25 6.79 -10.99
C TYR A 262 13.94 6.27 -12.24
N ALA A 263 14.68 5.16 -12.10
CA ALA A 263 15.31 4.49 -13.24
C ALA A 263 14.28 3.80 -14.17
N GLY A 264 13.00 3.85 -13.80
CA GLY A 264 11.95 2.94 -14.19
C GLY A 264 12.09 1.65 -13.39
N LEU A 265 11.08 0.84 -13.23
CA LEU A 265 11.36 -0.57 -13.11
C LEU A 265 12.03 -0.89 -14.45
N GLY A 266 13.35 -0.88 -14.47
CA GLY A 266 14.00 -1.64 -15.51
C GLY A 266 13.40 -3.01 -15.40
N ALA A 267 12.33 -3.26 -16.16
CA ALA A 267 11.39 -4.33 -16.03
C ALA A 267 11.61 -5.11 -14.73
N VAL A 268 10.62 -5.23 -13.82
CA VAL A 268 10.67 -6.39 -12.88
C VAL A 268 11.00 -7.54 -13.80
N ASP A 269 12.27 -7.93 -13.84
CA ASP A 269 12.75 -8.95 -14.75
C ASP A 269 11.78 -10.11 -14.54
N GLU A 270 11.13 -10.59 -15.61
CA GLU A 270 10.14 -11.67 -15.57
C GLU A 270 10.61 -12.79 -14.64
N GLY A 271 11.93 -13.06 -14.63
CA GLY A 271 12.58 -13.98 -13.74
C GLY A 271 12.60 -13.56 -12.25
N VAL A 272 12.55 -12.27 -11.92
CA VAL A 272 12.50 -11.80 -10.53
C VAL A 272 11.11 -12.01 -9.95
N ALA A 273 10.06 -11.60 -10.65
CA ALA A 273 8.68 -11.80 -10.20
C ALA A 273 8.36 -13.29 -10.06
N THR A 274 8.77 -14.12 -11.02
CA THR A 274 8.61 -15.58 -10.97
C THR A 274 9.31 -16.19 -9.75
N ARG A 275 10.49 -15.68 -9.37
CA ARG A 275 11.19 -16.13 -8.13
C ARG A 275 10.39 -15.78 -6.88
N TRP A 276 9.79 -14.58 -6.79
CA TRP A 276 8.95 -14.20 -5.64
C TRP A 276 7.70 -15.08 -5.55
N VAL A 277 7.07 -15.39 -6.70
CA VAL A 277 5.93 -16.34 -6.75
C VAL A 277 6.34 -17.72 -6.26
N ALA A 278 7.53 -18.22 -6.65
CA ALA A 278 8.07 -19.48 -6.16
C ALA A 278 8.38 -19.46 -4.64
N GLN A 279 8.68 -18.29 -4.08
CA GLN A 279 8.84 -18.08 -2.62
C GLN A 279 7.50 -17.96 -1.88
N GLY A 280 6.36 -17.96 -2.55
CA GLY A 280 5.03 -17.87 -1.96
C GLY A 280 4.33 -16.52 -2.13
N ALA A 281 4.86 -15.60 -2.95
CA ALA A 281 4.14 -14.37 -3.26
C ALA A 281 2.85 -14.68 -4.05
N ARG A 282 1.75 -14.07 -3.63
CA ARG A 282 0.44 -14.14 -4.28
C ARG A 282 -0.14 -12.77 -4.56
N LEU A 283 0.47 -11.73 -4.02
CA LEU A 283 0.21 -10.32 -4.31
C LEU A 283 1.53 -9.73 -4.79
N VAL A 284 1.65 -9.42 -6.07
CA VAL A 284 2.88 -8.93 -6.70
C VAL A 284 2.55 -7.67 -7.47
N GLY A 285 3.30 -6.60 -7.24
CA GLY A 285 3.07 -5.31 -7.88
C GLY A 285 4.27 -4.40 -7.73
N GLY A 286 4.01 -3.10 -7.64
CA GLY A 286 5.05 -2.11 -7.45
C GLY A 286 4.70 -1.07 -6.39
N CYS A 287 5.68 -0.22 -6.07
CA CYS A 287 5.53 0.93 -5.20
C CYS A 287 6.12 2.18 -5.90
N CYS A 288 6.84 3.03 -5.22
CA CYS A 288 7.34 4.30 -5.77
C CYS A 288 8.09 4.11 -7.10
N GLY A 289 7.72 4.91 -8.11
CA GLY A 289 8.31 4.92 -9.44
C GLY A 289 7.82 3.85 -10.41
N VAL A 290 6.99 2.89 -9.96
CA VAL A 290 6.40 1.84 -10.82
C VAL A 290 5.15 2.40 -11.49
N GLY A 291 5.18 2.53 -12.81
CA GLY A 291 4.08 3.07 -13.59
C GLY A 291 3.14 2.00 -14.18
N PRO A 292 2.06 2.44 -14.86
CA PRO A 292 1.16 1.51 -15.53
C PRO A 292 1.83 0.62 -16.59
N ASP A 293 2.83 1.12 -17.30
CA ASP A 293 3.54 0.32 -18.32
C ASP A 293 4.35 -0.82 -17.66
N ASP A 294 4.93 -0.57 -16.48
CA ASP A 294 5.64 -1.59 -15.72
C ASP A 294 4.67 -2.65 -15.19
N ILE A 295 3.48 -2.23 -14.74
CA ILE A 295 2.43 -3.16 -14.31
C ILE A 295 1.91 -3.99 -15.46
N ALA A 296 1.80 -3.43 -16.67
CA ALA A 296 1.39 -4.20 -17.86
C ALA A 296 2.42 -5.29 -18.21
N ALA A 297 3.71 -4.98 -18.13
CA ALA A 297 4.78 -5.96 -18.33
C ALA A 297 4.74 -7.06 -17.26
N LEU A 298 4.55 -6.66 -15.98
CA LEU A 298 4.42 -7.60 -14.87
C LEU A 298 3.20 -8.53 -15.03
N ALA A 299 2.04 -7.99 -15.39
CA ALA A 299 0.83 -8.77 -15.61
C ALA A 299 1.05 -9.81 -16.72
N ALA A 300 1.64 -9.41 -17.86
CA ALA A 300 1.95 -10.31 -18.95
C ALA A 300 2.96 -11.41 -18.59
N ALA A 301 3.86 -11.16 -17.62
CA ALA A 301 4.84 -12.15 -17.17
C ALA A 301 4.26 -13.17 -16.16
N LEU A 302 3.13 -12.83 -15.51
CA LEU A 302 2.50 -13.65 -14.47
C LEU A 302 1.22 -14.40 -14.96
N ASP A 303 0.74 -14.11 -16.18
CA ASP A 303 -0.32 -14.85 -16.87
C ASP A 303 0.19 -16.23 -17.34
#